data_9b4ca35d7fe5b9770c8720fdc0f779e8
#
_entry.id   9b4ca35d7fe5b9770c8720fdc0f779e8
#
_cell.length_a   1.000
_cell.length_b   1.000
_cell.length_c   1.000
_cell.angle_alpha   90.00
_cell.angle_beta   90.00
_cell.angle_gamma   90.00
#
_symmetry.space_group_name_H-M   'P 1'
#
loop_
_entity.id
_entity.type
_entity.pdbx_description
1 polymer ?
#
loop_
_entity_poly.entity_id
_entity_poly.type
_entity_poly.pdbx_seq_one_letter_code
_entity_poly.pdbx_strand_id
1 'polypeptide(L)'
;MTVLGVIFSVFLVLLIIGTVVVIIFDDGDSSKKIAWLLIIALLPVVGLLLYFMVGINFRQSWYFKYKHKKFIEVFGERADKRVFRLLFGHEKDSQVRKEYRPLTRLLASDGSTCVTDGNGLEIITSGHRKFELLMEDLRNAKDHIHMEYFYFRQDKGSQQIKEMLMQKAREGVKVRFIHENIANIAILPGYYNEMKKAGVQVEKFTKPRWPFVNMVTQLNYRDHRKIVVIDGKIGYTGGMNISDDYFVRWRDTHMRITGNAVAGLQYSFLNTWITADGEIDNDFSKYFPMCAELPALPSNDSAKSLVNAAAVDQVNVSFPDYDEVEGNGIAEALAKTPIQSLDMSFKLKGRNRLIQIVPDEPESRWPNINMGAVWAVQNAKKYIYIQTPYFVPPEPMLQALQSAALSGVDVRVMVPKKADLSFMGPANRSYFTECLEAGIRIYERSGRFIHSKTFVSDDYLSEIGSANMDFRSFNIDYELNAYIYDITAAKVNKAIFMKDMEASHEVTLEDWTARPWYQKFVQKVIRLFAPLL
;
A
#
# COMPACT_ATOMS: atom_id res chain seq x y z
N MET A 1 45.58 4.88 -30.18
CA MET A 1 44.54 4.09 -29.49
C MET A 1 44.81 2.63 -29.76
N THR A 2 44.78 1.80 -28.73
CA THR A 2 44.89 0.35 -28.89
C THR A 2 43.65 -0.20 -29.57
N VAL A 3 43.78 -1.31 -30.33
CA VAL A 3 42.62 -1.99 -30.97
C VAL A 3 41.49 -2.26 -29.94
N LEU A 4 41.88 -2.63 -28.72
CA LEU A 4 40.95 -2.83 -27.61
C LEU A 4 40.17 -1.54 -27.22
N GLY A 5 40.84 -0.37 -27.25
CA GLY A 5 40.22 0.91 -27.00
C GLY A 5 39.21 1.31 -28.08
N VAL A 6 39.49 1.01 -29.35
CA VAL A 6 38.54 1.25 -30.44
C VAL A 6 37.32 0.34 -30.28
N ILE A 7 37.48 -0.93 -30.03
CA ILE A 7 36.38 -1.90 -29.80
C ILE A 7 35.50 -1.44 -28.63
N PHE A 8 36.11 -1.04 -27.50
CA PHE A 8 35.36 -0.54 -26.34
C PHE A 8 34.58 0.73 -26.67
N SER A 9 35.18 1.69 -27.41
CA SER A 9 34.49 2.92 -27.80
C SER A 9 33.30 2.63 -28.72
N VAL A 10 33.45 1.76 -29.72
CA VAL A 10 32.36 1.36 -30.61
C VAL A 10 31.24 0.66 -29.83
N PHE A 11 31.57 -0.25 -28.93
CA PHE A 11 30.60 -0.93 -28.06
C PHE A 11 29.83 0.08 -27.19
N LEU A 12 30.53 1.05 -26.57
CA LEU A 12 29.91 2.08 -25.74
C LEU A 12 28.95 2.96 -26.57
N VAL A 13 29.34 3.36 -27.77
CA VAL A 13 28.48 4.16 -28.67
C VAL A 13 27.22 3.37 -29.04
N LEU A 14 27.36 2.09 -29.41
CA LEU A 14 26.20 1.23 -29.73
C LEU A 14 25.28 1.05 -28.51
N LEU A 15 25.85 0.91 -27.31
CA LEU A 15 25.08 0.79 -26.08
C LEU A 15 24.31 2.09 -25.77
N ILE A 16 24.93 3.27 -25.97
CA ILE A 16 24.28 4.58 -25.83
C ILE A 16 23.11 4.70 -26.82
N ILE A 17 23.37 4.42 -28.09
CA ILE A 17 22.32 4.51 -29.13
C ILE A 17 21.16 3.56 -28.81
N GLY A 18 21.44 2.33 -28.43
CA GLY A 18 20.43 1.36 -28.03
C GLY A 18 19.62 1.84 -26.83
N THR A 19 20.29 2.41 -25.82
CA THR A 19 19.61 2.96 -24.62
C THR A 19 18.73 4.16 -24.98
N VAL A 20 19.22 5.08 -25.82
CA VAL A 20 18.44 6.23 -26.31
C VAL A 20 17.17 5.76 -27.03
N VAL A 21 17.28 4.75 -27.89
CA VAL A 21 16.12 4.14 -28.56
C VAL A 21 15.13 3.57 -27.54
N VAL A 22 15.60 2.83 -26.54
CA VAL A 22 14.73 2.29 -25.49
C VAL A 22 14.02 3.41 -24.72
N ILE A 23 14.73 4.50 -24.36
CA ILE A 23 14.11 5.64 -23.67
C ILE A 23 13.04 6.31 -24.53
N ILE A 24 13.27 6.47 -25.82
CA ILE A 24 12.30 7.10 -26.74
C ILE A 24 11.03 6.27 -26.85
N PHE A 25 11.17 4.96 -26.96
CA PHE A 25 10.04 4.03 -27.11
C PHE A 25 9.36 3.63 -25.79
N ASP A 26 9.90 4.05 -24.65
CA ASP A 26 9.23 3.85 -23.37
C ASP A 26 7.94 4.67 -23.30
N ASP A 27 6.85 4.14 -22.74
CA ASP A 27 5.57 4.85 -22.56
C ASP A 27 5.55 5.78 -21.33
N GLY A 28 6.70 6.01 -20.71
CA GLY A 28 6.85 6.84 -19.51
C GLY A 28 6.72 8.35 -19.74
N ASP A 29 6.77 9.10 -18.63
CA ASP A 29 6.70 10.56 -18.61
C ASP A 29 7.80 11.22 -19.47
N SER A 30 7.39 12.14 -20.37
CA SER A 30 8.29 12.83 -21.29
C SER A 30 9.37 13.63 -20.57
N SER A 31 9.09 14.23 -19.41
CA SER A 31 10.06 14.99 -18.61
C SER A 31 11.17 14.09 -18.09
N LYS A 32 10.82 12.88 -17.66
CA LYS A 32 11.80 11.87 -17.23
C LYS A 32 12.65 11.37 -18.40
N LYS A 33 12.06 11.12 -19.56
CA LYS A 33 12.80 10.75 -20.78
C LYS A 33 13.85 11.79 -21.11
N ILE A 34 13.45 13.07 -21.15
CA ILE A 34 14.37 14.20 -21.42
C ILE A 34 15.48 14.25 -20.38
N ALA A 35 15.15 14.12 -19.09
CA ALA A 35 16.15 14.11 -18.02
C ALA A 35 17.18 12.98 -18.21
N TRP A 36 16.75 11.77 -18.53
CA TRP A 36 17.66 10.64 -18.79
C TRP A 36 18.51 10.85 -20.03
N LEU A 37 17.92 11.37 -21.12
CA LEU A 37 18.67 11.68 -22.34
C LEU A 37 19.75 12.74 -22.07
N LEU A 38 19.46 13.77 -21.27
CA LEU A 38 20.43 14.78 -20.85
C LEU A 38 21.54 14.20 -19.97
N ILE A 39 21.20 13.38 -18.98
CA ILE A 39 22.18 12.72 -18.10
C ILE A 39 23.13 11.84 -18.92
N ILE A 40 22.60 11.05 -19.85
CA ILE A 40 23.42 10.17 -20.72
C ILE A 40 24.27 11.00 -21.69
N ALA A 41 23.76 12.11 -22.21
CA ALA A 41 24.52 12.99 -23.10
C ALA A 41 25.68 13.69 -22.39
N LEU A 42 25.45 14.16 -21.12
CA LEU A 42 26.46 14.88 -20.34
C LEU A 42 27.48 13.93 -19.67
N LEU A 43 27.05 12.77 -19.22
CA LEU A 43 27.84 11.78 -18.47
C LEU A 43 27.60 10.37 -19.03
N PRO A 44 28.11 10.04 -20.23
CA PRO A 44 27.71 8.83 -20.95
C PRO A 44 27.82 7.52 -20.14
N VAL A 45 28.96 7.29 -19.50
CA VAL A 45 29.19 6.05 -18.72
C VAL A 45 28.37 6.04 -17.42
N VAL A 46 28.43 7.15 -16.68
CA VAL A 46 27.72 7.29 -15.40
C VAL A 46 26.20 7.32 -15.64
N GLY A 47 25.76 8.04 -16.67
CA GLY A 47 24.35 8.12 -17.06
C GLY A 47 23.77 6.76 -17.47
N LEU A 48 24.53 5.96 -18.23
CA LEU A 48 24.12 4.59 -18.55
C LEU A 48 24.00 3.73 -17.29
N LEU A 49 25.01 3.76 -16.41
CA LEU A 49 24.94 3.00 -15.15
C LEU A 49 23.74 3.41 -14.31
N LEU A 50 23.53 4.71 -14.12
CA LEU A 50 22.37 5.22 -13.37
C LEU A 50 21.05 4.86 -14.05
N TYR A 51 20.95 4.94 -15.38
CA TYR A 51 19.75 4.57 -16.11
C TYR A 51 19.42 3.09 -15.92
N PHE A 52 20.41 2.19 -16.03
CA PHE A 52 20.19 0.77 -15.78
C PHE A 52 19.89 0.44 -14.31
N MET A 53 20.35 1.27 -13.36
CA MET A 53 20.07 1.08 -11.93
C MET A 53 18.67 1.59 -11.52
N VAL A 54 18.22 2.72 -12.06
CA VAL A 54 17.06 3.45 -11.54
C VAL A 54 16.10 3.91 -12.64
N GLY A 55 16.58 4.05 -13.89
CA GLY A 55 15.85 4.69 -14.98
C GLY A 55 14.90 3.78 -15.74
N ILE A 56 15.13 2.48 -15.74
CA ILE A 56 14.33 1.55 -16.55
C ILE A 56 12.95 1.40 -15.93
N ASN A 57 11.93 1.70 -16.74
CA ASN A 57 10.53 1.45 -16.36
C ASN A 57 10.18 -0.02 -16.56
N PHE A 58 10.23 -0.81 -15.47
CA PHE A 58 9.95 -2.24 -15.51
C PHE A 58 8.46 -2.60 -15.50
N ARG A 59 7.54 -1.64 -15.45
CA ARG A 59 6.09 -1.91 -15.60
C ARG A 59 5.79 -2.78 -16.83
N GLN A 60 6.64 -2.70 -17.83
CA GLN A 60 6.54 -3.51 -19.05
C GLN A 60 7.52 -4.69 -19.10
N SER A 61 8.28 -4.93 -18.02
CA SER A 61 9.28 -6.01 -18.01
C SER A 61 8.61 -7.35 -18.30
N TRP A 62 9.11 -8.03 -19.32
CA TRP A 62 8.71 -9.41 -19.66
C TRP A 62 8.76 -10.36 -18.46
N TYR A 63 9.74 -10.17 -17.55
CA TYR A 63 9.90 -11.01 -16.36
C TYR A 63 8.71 -10.91 -15.41
N PHE A 64 8.26 -9.71 -15.06
CA PHE A 64 7.12 -9.52 -14.15
C PHE A 64 5.81 -9.97 -14.81
N LYS A 65 5.60 -9.64 -16.10
CA LYS A 65 4.45 -10.14 -16.87
C LYS A 65 4.41 -11.68 -16.90
N TYR A 66 5.57 -12.33 -17.06
CA TYR A 66 5.66 -13.81 -17.02
C TYR A 66 5.28 -14.35 -15.62
N LYS A 67 5.78 -13.72 -14.55
CA LYS A 67 5.48 -14.12 -13.17
C LYS A 67 3.99 -13.94 -12.85
N HIS A 68 3.44 -12.80 -13.18
CA HIS A 68 2.00 -12.54 -13.02
C HIS A 68 1.14 -13.53 -13.82
N LYS A 69 1.51 -13.79 -15.07
CA LYS A 69 0.83 -14.82 -15.88
C LYS A 69 0.86 -16.19 -15.21
N LYS A 70 2.02 -16.62 -14.67
CA LYS A 70 2.15 -17.86 -13.91
C LYS A 70 1.20 -17.90 -12.71
N PHE A 71 1.10 -16.78 -11.96
CA PHE A 71 0.16 -16.69 -10.85
C PHE A 71 -1.29 -16.86 -11.31
N ILE A 72 -1.71 -16.14 -12.35
CA ILE A 72 -3.08 -16.24 -12.91
C ILE A 72 -3.41 -17.66 -13.37
N GLU A 73 -2.46 -18.35 -14.00
CA GLU A 73 -2.63 -19.75 -14.42
C GLU A 73 -2.82 -20.66 -13.20
N VAL A 74 -1.92 -20.61 -12.21
CA VAL A 74 -2.00 -21.44 -11.00
C VAL A 74 -3.26 -21.13 -10.20
N PHE A 75 -3.60 -19.84 -10.06
CA PHE A 75 -4.81 -19.41 -9.35
C PHE A 75 -6.08 -19.87 -10.06
N GLY A 76 -6.11 -19.74 -11.40
CA GLY A 76 -7.22 -20.15 -12.24
C GLY A 76 -7.50 -21.66 -12.22
N GLU A 77 -6.45 -22.46 -12.05
CA GLU A 77 -6.58 -23.92 -11.96
C GLU A 77 -7.05 -24.42 -10.58
N ARG A 78 -6.70 -23.69 -9.50
CA ARG A 78 -6.84 -24.16 -8.12
C ARG A 78 -7.94 -23.46 -7.32
N ALA A 79 -8.37 -22.29 -7.74
CA ALA A 79 -9.43 -21.55 -7.06
C ALA A 79 -10.82 -21.96 -7.56
N ASP A 80 -11.78 -22.11 -6.63
CA ASP A 80 -13.19 -22.34 -6.94
C ASP A 80 -13.79 -21.09 -7.67
N LYS A 81 -14.74 -21.30 -8.56
CA LYS A 81 -15.48 -20.22 -9.24
C LYS A 81 -16.11 -19.21 -8.25
N ARG A 82 -16.50 -19.66 -7.07
CA ARG A 82 -17.02 -18.79 -5.99
C ARG A 82 -15.98 -17.80 -5.49
N VAL A 83 -14.68 -18.19 -5.47
CA VAL A 83 -13.57 -17.30 -5.13
C VAL A 83 -13.45 -16.19 -6.17
N PHE A 84 -13.54 -16.53 -7.46
CA PHE A 84 -13.52 -15.53 -8.54
C PHE A 84 -14.69 -14.55 -8.42
N ARG A 85 -15.88 -15.05 -8.14
CA ARG A 85 -17.06 -14.20 -7.93
C ARG A 85 -16.90 -13.26 -6.74
N LEU A 86 -16.36 -13.78 -5.64
CA LEU A 86 -16.11 -12.98 -4.44
C LEU A 86 -15.07 -11.88 -4.69
N LEU A 87 -13.98 -12.21 -5.38
CA LEU A 87 -12.88 -11.27 -5.61
C LEU A 87 -13.15 -10.26 -6.72
N PHE A 88 -13.82 -10.68 -7.80
CA PHE A 88 -13.94 -9.91 -9.04
C PHE A 88 -15.39 -9.62 -9.46
N GLY A 89 -16.36 -10.04 -8.67
CA GLY A 89 -17.78 -9.77 -8.93
C GLY A 89 -18.20 -8.39 -8.46
N HIS A 90 -18.86 -7.62 -9.32
CA HIS A 90 -19.33 -6.25 -9.05
C HIS A 90 -20.69 -6.19 -8.33
N GLU A 91 -21.17 -7.31 -7.81
CA GLU A 91 -22.53 -7.43 -7.21
C GLU A 91 -22.73 -6.49 -6.01
N LYS A 92 -21.67 -6.19 -5.29
CA LYS A 92 -21.71 -5.36 -4.09
C LYS A 92 -21.55 -3.86 -4.37
N ASP A 93 -21.18 -3.48 -5.59
CA ASP A 93 -21.09 -2.07 -5.98
C ASP A 93 -22.41 -1.33 -5.80
N SER A 94 -23.56 -2.02 -5.97
CA SER A 94 -24.88 -1.45 -5.75
C SER A 94 -25.16 -1.04 -4.30
N GLN A 95 -24.46 -1.64 -3.33
CA GLN A 95 -24.57 -1.32 -1.90
C GLN A 95 -23.75 -0.08 -1.52
N VAL A 96 -22.77 0.31 -2.35
CA VAL A 96 -22.00 1.56 -2.18
C VAL A 96 -22.87 2.74 -2.63
N ARG A 97 -22.77 3.87 -1.93
CA ARG A 97 -23.47 5.10 -2.32
C ARG A 97 -23.18 5.44 -3.78
N LYS A 98 -24.23 5.88 -4.50
CA LYS A 98 -24.19 6.09 -5.96
C LYS A 98 -23.00 6.92 -6.42
N GLU A 99 -22.70 7.99 -5.69
CA GLU A 99 -21.59 8.91 -5.98
C GLU A 99 -20.20 8.26 -5.89
N TYR A 100 -20.04 7.18 -5.13
CA TYR A 100 -18.75 6.46 -4.97
C TYR A 100 -18.63 5.21 -5.86
N ARG A 101 -19.68 4.79 -6.57
CA ARG A 101 -19.60 3.62 -7.46
C ARG A 101 -18.59 3.77 -8.62
N PRO A 102 -18.34 4.97 -9.18
CA PRO A 102 -17.24 5.11 -10.13
C PRO A 102 -15.87 4.78 -9.53
N LEU A 103 -15.66 5.09 -8.23
CA LEU A 103 -14.43 4.73 -7.53
C LEU A 103 -14.27 3.21 -7.39
N THR A 104 -15.35 2.48 -7.03
CA THR A 104 -15.25 1.02 -6.87
C THR A 104 -14.83 0.33 -8.16
N ARG A 105 -15.35 0.81 -9.31
CA ARG A 105 -14.99 0.31 -10.63
C ARG A 105 -13.57 0.69 -11.05
N LEU A 106 -13.17 1.94 -10.76
CA LEU A 106 -11.80 2.39 -11.01
C LEU A 106 -10.79 1.50 -10.30
N LEU A 107 -11.02 1.24 -9.01
CA LEU A 107 -10.15 0.45 -8.15
C LEU A 107 -10.15 -1.06 -8.50
N ALA A 108 -11.21 -1.56 -9.12
CA ALA A 108 -11.30 -2.94 -9.60
C ALA A 108 -10.72 -3.13 -11.01
N SER A 109 -10.24 -2.07 -11.65
CA SER A 109 -9.59 -2.19 -12.96
C SER A 109 -8.30 -3.01 -12.85
N ASP A 110 -7.91 -3.66 -13.95
CA ASP A 110 -6.65 -4.43 -14.04
C ASP A 110 -6.54 -5.65 -13.10
N GLY A 111 -7.68 -6.29 -12.76
CA GLY A 111 -7.69 -7.51 -11.94
C GLY A 111 -7.51 -7.28 -10.43
N SER A 112 -7.61 -6.04 -9.96
CA SER A 112 -7.75 -5.75 -8.53
C SER A 112 -9.12 -6.20 -8.02
N THR A 113 -9.21 -6.40 -6.69
CA THR A 113 -10.43 -6.98 -6.11
C THR A 113 -11.60 -5.98 -6.05
N CYS A 114 -12.81 -6.51 -6.15
CA CYS A 114 -14.04 -5.73 -6.01
C CYS A 114 -14.42 -5.50 -4.55
N VAL A 115 -15.47 -4.70 -4.33
CA VAL A 115 -16.05 -4.45 -3.01
C VAL A 115 -16.63 -5.74 -2.44
N THR A 116 -16.37 -5.97 -1.18
CA THR A 116 -16.94 -7.07 -0.40
C THR A 116 -17.77 -6.55 0.76
N ASP A 117 -18.79 -7.31 1.16
CA ASP A 117 -19.64 -7.07 2.34
C ASP A 117 -19.36 -8.11 3.44
N GLY A 118 -20.13 -8.07 4.51
CA GLY A 118 -20.01 -9.02 5.61
C GLY A 118 -18.72 -8.85 6.43
N ASN A 119 -18.10 -7.67 6.41
CA ASN A 119 -16.81 -7.43 7.04
C ASN A 119 -16.93 -6.86 8.45
N GLY A 120 -16.19 -7.44 9.39
CA GLY A 120 -15.87 -6.84 10.68
C GLY A 120 -14.54 -6.08 10.58
N LEU A 121 -14.45 -4.94 11.28
CA LEU A 121 -13.28 -4.06 11.23
C LEU A 121 -12.89 -3.60 12.64
N GLU A 122 -11.60 -3.66 12.92
CA GLU A 122 -10.97 -3.02 14.08
C GLU A 122 -9.82 -2.13 13.58
N ILE A 123 -9.92 -0.81 13.83
CA ILE A 123 -8.89 0.18 13.48
C ILE A 123 -7.95 0.29 14.67
N ILE A 124 -6.65 0.09 14.45
CA ILE A 124 -5.63 -0.02 15.49
C ILE A 124 -4.63 1.14 15.33
N THR A 125 -4.47 1.95 16.38
CA THR A 125 -3.52 3.06 16.42
C THR A 125 -2.32 2.80 17.33
N SER A 126 -2.34 1.68 18.05
CA SER A 126 -1.32 1.24 19.00
C SER A 126 -0.54 0.05 18.48
N GLY A 127 0.79 0.15 18.47
CA GLY A 127 1.66 -0.99 18.17
C GLY A 127 1.55 -2.10 19.23
N HIS A 128 1.41 -1.75 20.50
CA HIS A 128 1.19 -2.72 21.59
C HIS A 128 -0.12 -3.50 21.37
N ARG A 129 -1.21 -2.76 21.09
CA ARG A 129 -2.50 -3.40 20.87
C ARG A 129 -2.51 -4.30 19.64
N LYS A 130 -1.86 -3.85 18.54
CA LYS A 130 -1.65 -4.72 17.36
C LYS A 130 -0.92 -6.00 17.76
N PHE A 131 0.16 -5.89 18.53
CA PHE A 131 0.96 -7.04 18.95
C PHE A 131 0.13 -8.02 19.79
N GLU A 132 -0.63 -7.54 20.77
CA GLU A 132 -1.51 -8.40 21.62
C GLU A 132 -2.54 -9.15 20.78
N LEU A 133 -3.28 -8.44 19.92
CA LEU A 133 -4.28 -9.02 19.04
C LEU A 133 -3.67 -10.05 18.07
N LEU A 134 -2.54 -9.69 17.47
CA LEU A 134 -1.84 -10.58 16.54
C LEU A 134 -1.35 -11.85 17.26
N MET A 135 -0.75 -11.73 18.44
CA MET A 135 -0.28 -12.88 19.23
C MET A 135 -1.44 -13.78 19.66
N GLU A 136 -2.59 -13.21 20.01
CA GLU A 136 -3.80 -13.96 20.33
C GLU A 136 -4.31 -14.74 19.11
N ASP A 137 -4.45 -14.06 17.96
CA ASP A 137 -4.93 -14.67 16.73
C ASP A 137 -3.95 -15.74 16.20
N LEU A 138 -2.64 -15.51 16.27
CA LEU A 138 -1.62 -16.50 15.90
C LEU A 138 -1.69 -17.75 16.80
N ARG A 139 -1.86 -17.58 18.12
CA ARG A 139 -2.01 -18.69 19.07
C ARG A 139 -3.20 -19.56 18.72
N ASN A 140 -4.29 -18.96 18.26
CA ASN A 140 -5.55 -19.64 17.94
C ASN A 140 -5.60 -20.23 16.52
N ALA A 141 -4.58 -19.99 15.68
CA ALA A 141 -4.49 -20.52 14.32
C ALA A 141 -4.50 -22.04 14.29
N LYS A 142 -5.26 -22.63 13.34
CA LYS A 142 -5.48 -24.08 13.24
C LYS A 142 -5.08 -24.69 11.91
N ASP A 143 -5.20 -23.94 10.81
CA ASP A 143 -4.92 -24.44 9.46
C ASP A 143 -3.66 -23.81 8.86
N HIS A 144 -3.66 -22.48 8.70
CA HIS A 144 -2.53 -21.78 8.10
C HIS A 144 -2.32 -20.37 8.64
N ILE A 145 -1.06 -19.90 8.56
CA ILE A 145 -0.65 -18.53 8.80
C ILE A 145 0.15 -18.07 7.58
N HIS A 146 -0.33 -17.02 6.90
CA HIS A 146 0.35 -16.34 5.82
C HIS A 146 0.75 -14.95 6.29
N MET A 147 2.02 -14.62 6.19
CA MET A 147 2.57 -13.35 6.70
C MET A 147 3.57 -12.77 5.71
N GLU A 148 3.40 -11.48 5.37
CA GLU A 148 4.22 -10.72 4.44
C GLU A 148 4.53 -9.36 5.04
N TYR A 149 5.85 -9.04 5.20
CA TYR A 149 6.28 -7.82 5.83
C TYR A 149 7.49 -7.19 5.17
N PHE A 150 7.44 -5.86 5.06
CA PHE A 150 8.57 -5.04 4.63
C PHE A 150 9.71 -5.09 5.65
N TYR A 151 9.45 -4.72 6.93
CA TYR A 151 10.39 -4.87 8.04
C TYR A 151 9.92 -5.94 9.02
N PHE A 152 10.84 -6.86 9.32
CA PHE A 152 10.72 -7.82 10.41
C PHE A 152 12.03 -7.78 11.19
N ARG A 153 12.16 -6.86 12.15
CA ARG A 153 13.42 -6.58 12.82
C ARG A 153 13.81 -7.66 13.83
N GLN A 154 15.10 -7.68 14.20
CA GLN A 154 15.64 -8.58 15.22
C GLN A 154 15.57 -7.91 16.61
N ASP A 155 14.34 -7.56 17.05
CA ASP A 155 14.04 -6.97 18.35
C ASP A 155 13.17 -7.90 19.21
N LYS A 156 12.79 -7.47 20.42
CA LYS A 156 12.06 -8.32 21.38
C LYS A 156 10.68 -8.73 20.86
N GLY A 157 9.92 -7.80 20.33
CA GLY A 157 8.58 -8.09 19.80
C GLY A 157 8.61 -9.01 18.59
N SER A 158 9.52 -8.76 17.66
CA SER A 158 9.72 -9.63 16.49
C SER A 158 10.16 -11.04 16.87
N GLN A 159 11.02 -11.16 17.90
CA GLN A 159 11.46 -12.45 18.40
C GLN A 159 10.30 -13.28 18.97
N GLN A 160 9.38 -12.66 19.72
CA GLN A 160 8.20 -13.35 20.26
C GLN A 160 7.26 -13.83 19.14
N ILE A 161 7.05 -13.02 18.10
CA ILE A 161 6.26 -13.41 16.92
C ILE A 161 6.95 -14.57 16.19
N LYS A 162 8.27 -14.50 15.97
CA LYS A 162 9.05 -15.59 15.38
C LYS A 162 8.88 -16.90 16.15
N GLU A 163 9.01 -16.87 17.47
CA GLU A 163 8.85 -18.03 18.34
C GLU A 163 7.44 -18.63 18.22
N MET A 164 6.40 -17.78 18.20
CA MET A 164 5.02 -18.20 17.98
C MET A 164 4.84 -18.88 16.61
N LEU A 165 5.39 -18.30 15.53
CA LEU A 165 5.33 -18.90 14.20
C LEU A 165 6.02 -20.27 14.16
N MET A 166 7.20 -20.39 14.78
CA MET A 166 7.92 -21.66 14.89
C MET A 166 7.16 -22.69 15.72
N GLN A 167 6.51 -22.27 16.83
CA GLN A 167 5.66 -23.13 17.63
C GLN A 167 4.48 -23.64 16.81
N LYS A 168 3.76 -22.75 16.12
CA LYS A 168 2.60 -23.13 15.28
C LYS A 168 2.99 -24.08 14.15
N ALA A 169 4.15 -23.89 13.53
CA ALA A 169 4.66 -24.81 12.52
C ALA A 169 4.93 -26.22 13.09
N ARG A 170 5.51 -26.31 14.31
CA ARG A 170 5.70 -27.60 15.00
C ARG A 170 4.37 -28.27 15.39
N GLU A 171 3.33 -27.49 15.65
CA GLU A 171 1.97 -27.96 15.91
C GLU A 171 1.25 -28.44 14.64
N GLY A 172 1.87 -28.32 13.46
CA GLY A 172 1.32 -28.77 12.18
C GLY A 172 0.55 -27.70 11.40
N VAL A 173 0.49 -26.45 11.90
CA VAL A 173 -0.08 -25.32 11.15
C VAL A 173 0.85 -24.95 9.99
N LYS A 174 0.31 -24.73 8.79
CA LYS A 174 1.09 -24.32 7.63
C LYS A 174 1.48 -22.85 7.71
N VAL A 175 2.71 -22.57 8.12
CA VAL A 175 3.21 -21.20 8.27
C VAL A 175 4.04 -20.81 7.06
N ARG A 176 3.60 -19.75 6.32
CA ARG A 176 4.30 -19.15 5.18
C ARG A 176 4.65 -17.71 5.48
N PHE A 177 5.92 -17.39 5.33
CA PHE A 177 6.45 -16.08 5.66
C PHE A 177 7.23 -15.49 4.50
N ILE A 178 6.86 -14.28 4.06
CA ILE A 178 7.58 -13.49 3.07
C ILE A 178 8.20 -12.28 3.77
N HIS A 179 9.46 -12.02 3.48
CA HIS A 179 10.11 -10.78 3.90
C HIS A 179 10.75 -10.05 2.71
N GLU A 180 10.73 -8.75 2.76
CA GLU A 180 11.48 -7.92 1.81
C GLU A 180 12.98 -8.13 2.04
N ASN A 181 13.72 -8.36 0.96
CA ASN A 181 15.11 -8.81 1.07
C ASN A 181 16.07 -7.69 1.48
N ILE A 182 15.93 -6.50 0.89
CA ILE A 182 16.89 -5.41 1.08
C ILE A 182 16.60 -4.63 2.36
N ALA A 183 15.34 -4.42 2.70
CA ALA A 183 14.95 -3.80 3.97
C ALA A 183 15.45 -4.61 5.19
N ASN A 184 15.62 -5.93 5.00
CA ASN A 184 16.08 -6.86 6.04
C ASN A 184 17.50 -7.37 5.83
N ILE A 185 18.32 -6.69 5.01
CA ILE A 185 19.70 -7.12 4.68
C ILE A 185 20.62 -7.21 5.92
N ALA A 186 20.35 -6.41 6.94
CA ALA A 186 21.10 -6.43 8.19
C ALA A 186 20.74 -7.62 9.12
N ILE A 187 19.69 -8.37 8.79
CA ILE A 187 19.28 -9.54 9.58
C ILE A 187 20.16 -10.73 9.22
N LEU A 188 20.75 -11.32 10.23
CA LEU A 188 21.64 -12.48 10.05
C LEU A 188 20.89 -13.66 9.41
N PRO A 189 21.50 -14.36 8.43
CA PRO A 189 20.86 -15.52 7.78
C PRO A 189 20.41 -16.61 8.76
N GLY A 190 21.10 -16.77 9.90
CA GLY A 190 20.72 -17.69 10.98
C GLY A 190 19.31 -17.47 11.50
N TYR A 191 18.85 -16.22 11.53
CA TYR A 191 17.53 -15.86 12.05
C TYR A 191 16.39 -16.55 11.30
N TYR A 192 16.43 -16.51 9.96
CA TYR A 192 15.43 -17.17 9.13
C TYR A 192 15.67 -18.69 8.99
N ASN A 193 16.93 -19.13 9.10
CA ASN A 193 17.25 -20.56 9.07
C ASN A 193 16.66 -21.31 10.27
N GLU A 194 16.58 -20.69 11.44
CA GLU A 194 15.90 -21.27 12.60
C GLU A 194 14.39 -21.47 12.33
N MET A 195 13.75 -20.49 11.70
CA MET A 195 12.34 -20.61 11.30
C MET A 195 12.15 -21.78 10.32
N LYS A 196 13.01 -21.90 9.31
CA LYS A 196 12.97 -23.01 8.34
C LYS A 196 13.16 -24.37 9.00
N LYS A 197 14.10 -24.48 9.95
CA LYS A 197 14.32 -25.72 10.72
C LYS A 197 13.12 -26.11 11.57
N ALA A 198 12.33 -25.14 12.02
CA ALA A 198 11.11 -25.37 12.77
C ALA A 198 9.87 -25.73 11.90
N GLY A 199 10.03 -25.74 10.56
CA GLY A 199 8.95 -26.07 9.63
C GLY A 199 8.24 -24.85 9.01
N VAL A 200 8.69 -23.61 9.32
CA VAL A 200 8.17 -22.40 8.67
C VAL A 200 8.72 -22.32 7.24
N GLN A 201 7.83 -22.19 6.27
CA GLN A 201 8.22 -21.89 4.88
C GLN A 201 8.56 -20.39 4.78
N VAL A 202 9.81 -20.06 4.46
CA VAL A 202 10.29 -18.68 4.39
C VAL A 202 10.79 -18.38 2.99
N GLU A 203 10.20 -17.38 2.36
CA GLU A 203 10.59 -16.88 1.06
C GLU A 203 11.04 -15.41 1.13
N LYS A 204 11.95 -15.05 0.23
CA LYS A 204 12.42 -13.69 0.04
C LYS A 204 11.66 -13.07 -1.12
N PHE A 205 11.09 -11.90 -0.90
CA PHE A 205 10.63 -11.10 -2.02
C PHE A 205 11.85 -10.72 -2.87
N THR A 206 11.79 -10.93 -4.18
CA THR A 206 12.90 -10.71 -5.12
C THR A 206 14.21 -11.45 -4.76
N LYS A 207 14.34 -12.68 -5.25
CA LYS A 207 15.61 -13.41 -5.18
C LYS A 207 16.55 -12.90 -6.29
N PRO A 208 17.77 -12.41 -5.95
CA PRO A 208 18.73 -12.08 -6.99
C PRO A 208 19.06 -13.35 -7.79
N ARG A 209 18.82 -13.32 -9.11
CA ARG A 209 19.16 -14.39 -10.05
C ARG A 209 20.16 -13.89 -11.08
N TRP A 210 21.09 -14.75 -11.46
CA TRP A 210 22.00 -14.53 -12.59
C TRP A 210 21.21 -14.45 -13.91
N PRO A 211 21.52 -13.53 -14.86
CA PRO A 211 22.62 -12.59 -14.85
C PRO A 211 22.33 -11.30 -14.07
N PHE A 212 23.37 -10.59 -13.61
CA PHE A 212 23.36 -9.40 -12.75
C PHE A 212 22.35 -8.29 -13.12
N VAL A 213 21.87 -8.26 -14.36
CA VAL A 213 20.85 -7.30 -14.82
C VAL A 213 19.59 -7.34 -13.94
N ASN A 214 19.15 -8.54 -13.49
CA ASN A 214 18.02 -8.65 -12.58
C ASN A 214 18.32 -8.16 -11.16
N MET A 215 19.57 -8.15 -10.72
CA MET A 215 19.94 -7.71 -9.38
C MET A 215 19.83 -6.18 -9.23
N VAL A 216 20.32 -5.45 -10.24
CA VAL A 216 20.28 -3.97 -10.25
C VAL A 216 18.84 -3.47 -10.40
N THR A 217 18.06 -4.11 -11.26
CA THR A 217 16.66 -3.75 -11.51
C THR A 217 15.75 -4.04 -10.33
N GLN A 218 16.04 -5.09 -9.56
CA GLN A 218 15.30 -5.46 -8.35
C GLN A 218 15.59 -4.53 -7.15
N LEU A 219 16.70 -3.80 -7.15
CA LEU A 219 17.05 -2.86 -6.08
C LEU A 219 16.02 -1.72 -5.93
N ASN A 220 15.32 -1.35 -6.99
CA ASN A 220 14.38 -0.24 -6.98
C ASN A 220 12.96 -0.64 -6.54
N TYR A 221 12.52 -1.87 -6.80
CA TYR A 221 11.18 -2.35 -6.47
C TYR A 221 11.14 -2.96 -5.08
N ARG A 222 10.25 -2.45 -4.22
CA ARG A 222 10.12 -2.88 -2.82
C ARG A 222 8.74 -3.47 -2.57
N ASP A 223 8.71 -4.52 -1.80
CA ASP A 223 7.47 -4.99 -1.22
C ASP A 223 7.19 -4.23 0.08
N HIS A 224 6.38 -3.19 -0.04
CA HIS A 224 6.02 -2.35 1.10
C HIS A 224 4.71 -2.77 1.77
N ARG A 225 4.11 -3.88 1.34
CA ARG A 225 2.88 -4.43 1.95
C ARG A 225 3.14 -5.00 3.33
N LYS A 226 2.11 -5.01 4.15
CA LYS A 226 2.06 -5.62 5.47
C LYS A 226 0.78 -6.42 5.53
N ILE A 227 0.89 -7.73 5.36
CA ILE A 227 -0.25 -8.63 5.27
C ILE A 227 -0.07 -9.76 6.28
N VAL A 228 -1.12 -10.04 7.05
CA VAL A 228 -1.27 -11.32 7.76
C VAL A 228 -2.62 -11.89 7.43
N VAL A 229 -2.68 -13.17 7.10
CA VAL A 229 -3.92 -13.93 6.99
C VAL A 229 -3.82 -15.19 7.85
N ILE A 230 -4.80 -15.39 8.71
CA ILE A 230 -4.89 -16.53 9.61
C ILE A 230 -6.15 -17.32 9.29
N ASP A 231 -5.98 -18.60 8.94
CA ASP A 231 -7.04 -19.55 8.61
C ASP A 231 -8.04 -19.05 7.54
N GLY A 232 -7.60 -18.07 6.70
CA GLY A 232 -8.47 -17.39 5.73
C GLY A 232 -9.62 -16.58 6.34
N LYS A 233 -9.66 -16.40 7.66
CA LYS A 233 -10.78 -15.79 8.42
C LYS A 233 -10.44 -14.43 9.03
N ILE A 234 -9.18 -14.23 9.39
CA ILE A 234 -8.68 -13.03 10.04
C ILE A 234 -7.57 -12.47 9.17
N GLY A 235 -7.65 -11.17 8.89
CA GLY A 235 -6.64 -10.45 8.13
C GLY A 235 -6.12 -9.22 8.87
N TYR A 236 -4.85 -8.88 8.65
CA TYR A 236 -4.23 -7.64 9.11
C TYR A 236 -3.58 -6.93 7.95
N THR A 237 -3.76 -5.60 7.88
CA THR A 237 -3.06 -4.73 6.93
C THR A 237 -3.02 -3.28 7.44
N GLY A 238 -2.19 -2.43 6.83
CA GLY A 238 -1.99 -1.03 7.18
C GLY A 238 -0.52 -0.65 7.23
N GLY A 239 -0.17 0.45 7.92
CA GLY A 239 1.20 1.00 7.91
C GLY A 239 2.20 0.29 8.82
N MET A 240 1.77 -0.37 9.91
CA MET A 240 2.67 -0.89 10.95
C MET A 240 3.45 -2.13 10.52
N ASN A 241 4.77 -2.07 10.59
CA ASN A 241 5.65 -3.25 10.48
C ASN A 241 5.72 -4.04 11.81
N ILE A 242 6.60 -5.04 11.85
CA ILE A 242 6.95 -5.80 13.05
C ILE A 242 8.29 -5.31 13.58
N SER A 243 8.21 -4.42 14.59
CA SER A 243 9.36 -3.84 15.27
C SER A 243 8.92 -3.13 16.56
N ASP A 244 9.80 -3.11 17.57
CA ASP A 244 9.60 -2.40 18.84
C ASP A 244 9.47 -0.88 18.65
N ASP A 245 9.93 -0.31 17.54
CA ASP A 245 9.76 1.11 17.21
C ASP A 245 8.28 1.52 17.19
N TYR A 246 7.38 0.64 16.76
CA TYR A 246 5.93 0.90 16.74
C TYR A 246 5.30 0.93 18.15
N PHE A 247 5.98 0.38 19.15
CA PHE A 247 5.48 0.43 20.52
C PHE A 247 5.71 1.80 21.16
N VAL A 248 6.86 2.44 20.87
CA VAL A 248 7.30 3.64 21.62
C VAL A 248 7.46 4.87 20.74
N ARG A 249 8.07 4.74 19.56
CA ARG A 249 8.56 5.87 18.76
C ARG A 249 7.62 6.29 17.67
N TRP A 250 6.88 5.35 17.09
CA TRP A 250 6.09 5.56 15.89
C TRP A 250 4.59 5.55 16.21
N ARG A 251 3.88 6.50 15.59
CA ARG A 251 2.42 6.56 15.58
C ARG A 251 1.96 6.14 14.19
N ASP A 252 1.27 5.02 14.09
CA ASP A 252 0.82 4.48 12.82
C ASP A 252 -0.60 3.93 12.93
N THR A 253 -1.22 3.62 11.80
CA THR A 253 -2.56 3.05 11.73
C THR A 253 -2.53 1.69 11.02
N HIS A 254 -3.21 0.72 11.61
CA HIS A 254 -3.34 -0.65 11.11
C HIS A 254 -4.77 -1.13 11.25
N MET A 255 -5.12 -2.22 10.61
CA MET A 255 -6.46 -2.80 10.70
C MET A 255 -6.38 -4.29 10.99
N ARG A 256 -7.36 -4.78 11.76
CA ARG A 256 -7.75 -6.18 11.85
C ARG A 256 -9.10 -6.34 11.18
N ILE A 257 -9.18 -7.22 10.20
CA ILE A 257 -10.36 -7.43 9.35
C ILE A 257 -10.82 -8.87 9.52
N THR A 258 -12.13 -9.09 9.56
CA THR A 258 -12.76 -10.41 9.47
C THR A 258 -13.83 -10.37 8.40
N GLY A 259 -14.17 -11.52 7.81
CA GLY A 259 -15.19 -11.61 6.76
C GLY A 259 -14.61 -11.62 5.34
N ASN A 260 -15.43 -11.24 4.38
CA ASN A 260 -15.16 -11.45 2.95
C ASN A 260 -13.93 -10.70 2.42
N ALA A 261 -13.59 -9.53 2.97
CA ALA A 261 -12.42 -8.76 2.55
C ALA A 261 -11.08 -9.45 2.83
N VAL A 262 -11.06 -10.44 3.75
CA VAL A 262 -9.86 -11.26 4.00
C VAL A 262 -9.44 -12.03 2.74
N ALA A 263 -10.39 -12.36 1.85
CA ALA A 263 -10.09 -12.99 0.57
C ALA A 263 -9.18 -12.11 -0.31
N GLY A 264 -9.35 -10.79 -0.30
CA GLY A 264 -8.48 -9.86 -1.04
C GLY A 264 -7.05 -9.84 -0.50
N LEU A 265 -6.87 -9.89 0.82
CA LEU A 265 -5.55 -10.02 1.45
C LEU A 265 -4.90 -11.36 1.11
N GLN A 266 -5.69 -12.43 1.16
CA GLN A 266 -5.24 -13.78 0.81
C GLN A 266 -4.81 -13.88 -0.66
N TYR A 267 -5.57 -13.28 -1.57
CA TYR A 267 -5.24 -13.21 -3.00
C TYR A 267 -3.90 -12.48 -3.22
N SER A 268 -3.72 -11.30 -2.59
CA SER A 268 -2.47 -10.53 -2.69
C SER A 268 -1.27 -11.32 -2.16
N PHE A 269 -1.40 -11.96 -0.98
CA PHE A 269 -0.35 -12.82 -0.42
C PHE A 269 0.00 -13.98 -1.37
N LEU A 270 -1.00 -14.68 -1.92
CA LEU A 270 -0.78 -15.81 -2.83
C LEU A 270 -0.07 -15.37 -4.11
N ASN A 271 -0.40 -14.19 -4.65
CA ASN A 271 0.31 -13.62 -5.79
C ASN A 271 1.81 -13.48 -5.47
N THR A 272 2.15 -12.83 -4.36
CA THR A 272 3.56 -12.67 -3.94
C THR A 272 4.24 -14.01 -3.69
N TRP A 273 3.56 -14.93 -3.01
CA TRP A 273 4.12 -16.24 -2.65
C TRP A 273 4.48 -17.06 -3.89
N ILE A 274 3.56 -17.17 -4.86
CA ILE A 274 3.76 -17.92 -6.10
C ILE A 274 4.80 -17.25 -6.99
N THR A 275 4.80 -15.92 -7.06
CA THR A 275 5.80 -15.16 -7.83
C THR A 275 7.19 -15.21 -7.21
N ALA A 276 7.31 -15.42 -5.89
CA ALA A 276 8.56 -15.71 -5.20
C ALA A 276 9.02 -17.18 -5.33
N ASP A 277 8.32 -17.99 -6.15
CA ASP A 277 8.54 -19.43 -6.33
C ASP A 277 8.32 -20.26 -5.05
N GLY A 278 7.43 -19.81 -4.17
CA GLY A 278 7.01 -20.55 -2.99
C GLY A 278 6.13 -21.75 -3.36
N GLU A 279 6.33 -22.86 -2.64
CA GLU A 279 5.48 -24.06 -2.79
C GLU A 279 4.10 -23.81 -2.20
N ILE A 280 3.05 -24.20 -2.94
CA ILE A 280 1.66 -24.03 -2.54
C ILE A 280 0.84 -25.28 -2.79
N ASP A 281 -0.15 -25.52 -1.93
CA ASP A 281 -1.06 -26.64 -2.05
C ASP A 281 -1.89 -26.60 -3.34
N ASN A 282 -2.34 -27.76 -3.81
CA ASN A 282 -3.17 -27.85 -5.00
C ASN A 282 -4.62 -27.42 -4.75
N ASP A 283 -5.10 -27.49 -3.51
CA ASP A 283 -6.45 -27.09 -3.12
C ASP A 283 -6.42 -25.75 -2.38
N PHE A 284 -7.08 -24.74 -2.94
CA PHE A 284 -7.20 -23.39 -2.39
C PHE A 284 -8.46 -23.20 -1.53
N SER A 285 -9.35 -24.21 -1.42
CA SER A 285 -10.60 -24.09 -0.66
C SER A 285 -10.38 -23.65 0.79
N LYS A 286 -9.31 -24.13 1.42
CA LYS A 286 -8.92 -23.78 2.79
C LYS A 286 -8.53 -22.32 2.97
N TYR A 287 -7.98 -21.71 1.92
CA TYR A 287 -7.55 -20.31 1.95
C TYR A 287 -8.72 -19.32 1.84
N PHE A 288 -9.86 -19.80 1.35
CA PHE A 288 -11.08 -19.00 1.13
C PHE A 288 -12.31 -19.65 1.79
N PRO A 289 -12.28 -19.89 3.12
CA PRO A 289 -13.36 -20.61 3.81
C PRO A 289 -14.71 -19.91 3.73
N MET A 290 -14.74 -18.58 3.57
CA MET A 290 -15.97 -17.80 3.39
C MET A 290 -16.74 -18.20 2.11
N CYS A 291 -16.08 -18.77 1.11
CA CYS A 291 -16.72 -19.20 -0.12
C CYS A 291 -17.60 -20.46 0.07
N ALA A 292 -17.40 -21.23 1.14
CA ALA A 292 -18.25 -22.37 1.45
C ALA A 292 -19.69 -21.95 1.81
N GLU A 293 -19.86 -20.75 2.35
CA GLU A 293 -21.16 -20.18 2.75
C GLU A 293 -21.88 -19.48 1.59
N LEU A 294 -21.22 -19.26 0.45
CA LEU A 294 -21.81 -18.63 -0.72
C LEU A 294 -22.72 -19.61 -1.49
N PRO A 295 -23.86 -19.13 -2.06
CA PRO A 295 -24.74 -19.96 -2.87
C PRO A 295 -23.99 -20.64 -4.03
N ALA A 296 -24.37 -21.87 -4.37
CA ALA A 296 -23.84 -22.56 -5.54
C ALA A 296 -24.11 -21.76 -6.82
N LEU A 297 -23.12 -21.70 -7.71
CA LEU A 297 -23.27 -21.01 -9.00
C LEU A 297 -24.14 -21.86 -9.96
N PRO A 298 -24.98 -21.25 -10.81
CA PRO A 298 -25.63 -21.94 -11.91
C PRO A 298 -24.57 -22.57 -12.83
N SER A 299 -24.87 -23.73 -13.38
CA SER A 299 -23.92 -24.63 -14.07
C SER A 299 -23.28 -24.10 -15.39
N ASN A 300 -23.64 -22.91 -15.86
CA ASN A 300 -23.30 -22.42 -17.20
C ASN A 300 -22.28 -21.29 -17.31
N ASP A 301 -21.71 -20.79 -16.20
CA ASP A 301 -20.73 -19.69 -16.27
C ASP A 301 -19.29 -20.20 -16.36
N SER A 302 -18.65 -20.02 -17.52
CA SER A 302 -17.22 -20.26 -17.64
C SER A 302 -16.43 -19.14 -16.93
N ALA A 303 -15.37 -19.48 -16.19
CA ALA A 303 -14.54 -18.51 -15.44
C ALA A 303 -14.00 -17.37 -16.32
N LYS A 304 -13.82 -17.60 -17.63
CA LYS A 304 -13.41 -16.58 -18.62
C LYS A 304 -14.49 -15.55 -18.93
N SER A 305 -15.79 -15.87 -18.78
CA SER A 305 -16.87 -14.92 -19.01
C SER A 305 -17.08 -13.97 -17.84
N LEU A 306 -16.71 -14.34 -16.63
CA LEU A 306 -16.82 -13.49 -15.42
C LEU A 306 -15.81 -12.34 -15.41
N VAL A 307 -14.63 -12.54 -16.01
CA VAL A 307 -13.63 -11.46 -16.18
C VAL A 307 -14.06 -10.44 -17.26
N ASN A 308 -14.89 -10.85 -18.22
CA ASN A 308 -15.36 -10.01 -19.33
C ASN A 308 -16.78 -9.44 -19.13
N ALA A 309 -17.52 -9.88 -18.11
CA ALA A 309 -18.92 -9.48 -17.87
C ALA A 309 -19.05 -8.21 -17.00
N ALA A 310 -18.20 -7.21 -17.22
CA ALA A 310 -18.32 -5.89 -16.60
C ALA A 310 -19.30 -4.98 -17.38
N ALA A 311 -20.46 -5.49 -17.77
CA ALA A 311 -21.49 -4.67 -18.44
C ALA A 311 -22.89 -5.06 -17.96
N VAL A 312 -23.49 -4.10 -17.26
CA VAL A 312 -24.94 -3.80 -17.15
C VAL A 312 -25.84 -4.82 -16.45
N ASP A 313 -26.35 -4.44 -15.28
CA ASP A 313 -27.80 -4.38 -15.08
C ASP A 313 -28.16 -3.37 -13.97
N GLN A 314 -29.10 -2.47 -14.28
CA GLN A 314 -29.65 -1.49 -13.35
C GLN A 314 -30.68 -2.19 -12.45
N VAL A 315 -30.35 -2.38 -11.19
CA VAL A 315 -31.33 -2.77 -10.17
C VAL A 315 -31.53 -1.59 -9.24
N ASN A 316 -32.76 -1.08 -9.20
CA ASN A 316 -33.21 -0.10 -8.21
C ASN A 316 -33.33 -0.79 -6.85
N VAL A 317 -32.44 -0.42 -5.90
CA VAL A 317 -32.54 -0.85 -4.51
C VAL A 317 -32.73 0.39 -3.63
N SER A 318 -33.81 0.41 -2.87
CA SER A 318 -34.02 1.36 -1.79
C SER A 318 -33.09 1.06 -0.62
N PHE A 319 -32.41 2.10 -0.12
CA PHE A 319 -31.46 1.97 0.98
C PHE A 319 -32.19 1.99 2.33
N PRO A 320 -31.81 1.11 3.30
CA PRO A 320 -32.24 1.30 4.67
C PRO A 320 -31.51 2.51 5.27
N ASP A 321 -32.23 3.33 6.03
CA ASP A 321 -31.67 4.38 6.85
C ASP A 321 -30.75 3.76 7.90
N TYR A 322 -29.45 4.10 7.84
CA TYR A 322 -28.48 3.66 8.82
C TYR A 322 -28.53 4.58 10.04
N ASP A 323 -28.76 3.99 11.21
CA ASP A 323 -28.81 4.69 12.49
C ASP A 323 -27.54 5.53 12.74
N GLU A 324 -27.72 6.84 12.86
CA GLU A 324 -26.68 7.84 13.18
C GLU A 324 -26.04 7.65 14.58
N VAL A 325 -26.57 6.77 15.41
CA VAL A 325 -26.32 6.75 16.85
C VAL A 325 -24.97 6.14 17.26
N GLU A 326 -24.43 5.17 16.51
CA GLU A 326 -23.19 4.47 16.96
C GLU A 326 -21.90 5.23 16.66
N GLY A 327 -21.82 6.00 15.58
CA GLY A 327 -20.62 6.75 15.19
C GLY A 327 -20.34 7.98 16.06
N ASN A 328 -21.38 8.62 16.58
CA ASN A 328 -21.25 9.82 17.41
C ASN A 328 -20.70 9.49 18.81
N GLY A 329 -21.07 8.37 19.41
CA GLY A 329 -20.56 7.95 20.73
C GLY A 329 -19.06 7.66 20.74
N ILE A 330 -18.51 7.07 19.66
CA ILE A 330 -17.07 6.79 19.55
C ILE A 330 -16.29 8.09 19.30
N ALA A 331 -16.80 8.99 18.44
CA ALA A 331 -16.17 10.29 18.17
C ALA A 331 -16.13 11.17 19.44
N GLU A 332 -17.21 11.18 20.24
CA GLU A 332 -17.25 11.89 21.52
C GLU A 332 -16.33 11.27 22.59
N ALA A 333 -16.22 9.94 22.63
CA ALA A 333 -15.30 9.26 23.52
C ALA A 333 -13.83 9.57 23.15
N LEU A 334 -13.50 9.59 21.86
CA LEU A 334 -12.19 9.99 21.36
C LEU A 334 -11.86 11.45 21.68
N ALA A 335 -12.81 12.36 21.51
CA ALA A 335 -12.61 13.77 21.85
C ALA A 335 -12.28 14.00 23.34
N LYS A 336 -12.80 13.14 24.22
CA LYS A 336 -12.55 13.19 25.68
C LYS A 336 -11.30 12.43 26.11
N THR A 337 -10.68 11.64 25.24
CA THR A 337 -9.51 10.79 25.54
C THR A 337 -8.23 11.61 25.46
N PRO A 338 -7.33 11.61 26.47
CA PRO A 338 -6.05 12.31 26.40
C PRO A 338 -5.20 11.80 25.22
N ILE A 339 -4.42 12.71 24.59
CA ILE A 339 -3.61 12.39 23.41
C ILE A 339 -2.58 11.29 23.66
N GLN A 340 -2.10 11.17 24.92
CA GLN A 340 -1.17 10.14 25.35
C GLN A 340 -1.77 8.74 25.36
N SER A 341 -3.10 8.61 25.33
CA SER A 341 -3.85 7.36 25.29
C SER A 341 -4.40 6.98 23.90
N LEU A 342 -3.88 7.56 22.82
CA LEU A 342 -4.13 7.08 21.45
C LEU A 342 -3.53 5.68 21.15
N ASP A 343 -2.94 5.03 22.14
CA ASP A 343 -2.57 3.61 22.09
C ASP A 343 -3.81 2.73 22.26
N MET A 344 -4.67 2.70 21.22
CA MET A 344 -5.99 2.09 21.28
C MET A 344 -6.28 1.25 20.04
N SER A 345 -7.33 0.44 20.14
CA SER A 345 -8.03 -0.10 18.99
C SER A 345 -9.51 0.23 19.06
N PHE A 346 -10.11 0.42 17.89
CA PHE A 346 -11.53 0.74 17.73
C PHE A 346 -12.21 -0.40 17.01
N LYS A 347 -12.73 -1.36 17.78
CA LYS A 347 -13.51 -2.47 17.25
C LYS A 347 -14.91 -1.96 16.93
N LEU A 348 -15.24 -1.88 15.65
CA LEU A 348 -16.54 -1.43 15.20
C LEU A 348 -17.57 -2.55 15.34
N LYS A 349 -18.76 -2.26 15.91
CA LYS A 349 -19.82 -3.24 16.09
C LYS A 349 -20.41 -3.67 14.74
N GLY A 350 -20.82 -4.94 14.65
CA GLY A 350 -21.43 -5.51 13.44
C GLY A 350 -20.43 -5.93 12.36
N ARG A 351 -20.95 -6.58 11.31
CA ARG A 351 -20.17 -7.15 10.20
C ARG A 351 -20.67 -6.70 8.82
N ASN A 352 -21.27 -5.52 8.70
CA ASN A 352 -21.93 -5.10 7.45
C ASN A 352 -21.11 -4.09 6.65
N ARG A 353 -19.79 -4.02 6.86
CA ARG A 353 -18.97 -3.01 6.20
C ARG A 353 -18.60 -3.40 4.80
N LEU A 354 -18.63 -2.42 3.91
CA LEU A 354 -18.19 -2.54 2.54
C LEU A 354 -16.71 -2.16 2.49
N ILE A 355 -15.87 -3.13 2.13
CA ILE A 355 -14.41 -2.97 2.06
C ILE A 355 -13.92 -3.48 0.71
N GLN A 356 -13.03 -2.72 0.09
CA GLN A 356 -12.32 -3.11 -1.12
C GLN A 356 -10.82 -3.13 -0.83
N ILE A 357 -10.18 -4.27 -0.99
CA ILE A 357 -8.74 -4.44 -0.85
C ILE A 357 -8.10 -4.18 -2.21
N VAL A 358 -7.22 -3.21 -2.28
CA VAL A 358 -6.60 -2.76 -3.53
C VAL A 358 -5.09 -2.97 -3.44
N PRO A 359 -4.56 -4.08 -3.96
CA PRO A 359 -3.14 -4.22 -4.21
C PRO A 359 -2.74 -3.35 -5.40
N ASP A 360 -1.57 -2.76 -5.35
CA ASP A 360 -0.94 -2.08 -6.48
C ASP A 360 0.48 -2.62 -6.64
N GLU A 361 0.85 -2.87 -7.87
CA GLU A 361 2.10 -3.55 -8.23
C GLU A 361 2.76 -2.81 -9.40
N PRO A 362 4.09 -2.78 -9.48
CA PRO A 362 4.78 -2.11 -10.58
C PRO A 362 4.41 -2.64 -11.98
N GLU A 363 3.96 -3.90 -12.06
CA GLU A 363 3.48 -4.53 -13.29
C GLU A 363 2.02 -4.24 -13.61
N SER A 364 1.24 -3.68 -12.69
CA SER A 364 -0.15 -3.28 -12.93
C SER A 364 -0.21 -2.26 -14.06
N ARG A 365 -1.17 -2.42 -14.96
CA ARG A 365 -1.37 -1.50 -16.09
C ARG A 365 -1.72 -0.10 -15.59
N TRP A 366 -2.52 -0.02 -14.53
CA TRP A 366 -3.00 1.21 -13.92
C TRP A 366 -2.52 1.31 -12.48
N PRO A 367 -2.00 2.47 -12.04
CA PRO A 367 -1.66 2.71 -10.64
C PRO A 367 -2.93 2.98 -9.84
N ASN A 368 -3.66 1.91 -9.48
CA ASN A 368 -5.01 2.00 -8.93
C ASN A 368 -5.07 2.76 -7.62
N ILE A 369 -4.09 2.61 -6.73
CA ILE A 369 -4.02 3.36 -5.46
C ILE A 369 -3.88 4.85 -5.73
N ASN A 370 -2.96 5.26 -6.62
CA ASN A 370 -2.79 6.67 -6.99
C ASN A 370 -4.05 7.24 -7.64
N MET A 371 -4.60 6.52 -8.64
CA MET A 371 -5.81 6.96 -9.35
C MET A 371 -7.01 7.07 -8.40
N GLY A 372 -7.16 6.13 -7.46
CA GLY A 372 -8.20 6.12 -6.46
C GLY A 372 -8.07 7.28 -5.46
N ALA A 373 -6.85 7.58 -5.01
CA ALA A 373 -6.59 8.71 -4.13
C ALA A 373 -6.84 10.06 -4.85
N VAL A 374 -6.40 10.21 -6.10
CA VAL A 374 -6.70 11.39 -6.93
C VAL A 374 -8.21 11.54 -7.10
N TRP A 375 -8.92 10.45 -7.43
CA TRP A 375 -10.37 10.47 -7.55
C TRP A 375 -11.05 10.92 -6.25
N ALA A 376 -10.62 10.38 -5.10
CA ALA A 376 -11.17 10.73 -3.79
C ALA A 376 -11.02 12.23 -3.48
N VAL A 377 -9.86 12.81 -3.78
CA VAL A 377 -9.58 14.25 -3.62
C VAL A 377 -10.47 15.09 -4.52
N GLN A 378 -10.58 14.74 -5.81
CA GLN A 378 -11.36 15.48 -6.80
C GLN A 378 -12.88 15.43 -6.54
N ASN A 379 -13.35 14.36 -5.88
CA ASN A 379 -14.77 14.16 -5.61
C ASN A 379 -15.18 14.50 -4.17
N ALA A 380 -14.24 14.88 -3.31
CA ALA A 380 -14.55 15.40 -1.98
C ALA A 380 -15.44 16.65 -2.07
N LYS A 381 -16.47 16.72 -1.22
CA LYS A 381 -17.45 17.83 -1.23
C LYS A 381 -17.31 18.76 -0.02
N LYS A 382 -16.99 18.23 1.14
CA LYS A 382 -16.87 18.97 2.39
C LYS A 382 -15.43 19.03 2.86
N TYR A 383 -14.77 17.88 2.94
CA TYR A 383 -13.40 17.79 3.44
C TYR A 383 -12.71 16.51 2.97
N ILE A 384 -11.38 16.57 2.94
CA ILE A 384 -10.49 15.41 2.91
C ILE A 384 -9.29 15.64 3.83
N TYR A 385 -9.05 14.70 4.74
CA TYR A 385 -7.97 14.74 5.72
C TYR A 385 -7.01 13.58 5.48
N ILE A 386 -5.73 13.88 5.34
CA ILE A 386 -4.68 12.96 4.88
C ILE A 386 -3.57 12.90 5.91
N GLN A 387 -3.14 11.69 6.29
CA GLN A 387 -1.92 11.46 7.08
C GLN A 387 -0.91 10.68 6.23
N THR A 388 0.31 11.17 6.14
CA THR A 388 1.40 10.48 5.45
C THR A 388 2.75 10.88 6.05
N PRO A 389 3.70 9.93 6.22
CA PRO A 389 5.06 10.28 6.65
C PRO A 389 5.84 11.00 5.56
N TYR A 390 5.56 10.69 4.29
CA TYR A 390 6.23 11.24 3.12
C TYR A 390 5.20 11.89 2.21
N PHE A 391 5.34 13.22 2.08
CA PHE A 391 4.48 14.04 1.25
C PHE A 391 5.28 14.60 0.07
N VAL A 392 5.46 13.74 -0.93
CA VAL A 392 6.14 14.03 -2.19
C VAL A 392 5.20 13.65 -3.35
N PRO A 393 4.01 14.30 -3.42
CA PRO A 393 2.95 13.88 -4.33
C PRO A 393 3.38 14.03 -5.80
N PRO A 394 3.02 13.06 -6.66
CA PRO A 394 3.07 13.24 -8.11
C PRO A 394 2.21 14.42 -8.54
N GLU A 395 2.55 15.02 -9.68
CA GLU A 395 1.87 16.22 -10.19
C GLU A 395 0.34 16.12 -10.27
N PRO A 396 -0.27 15.01 -10.77
CA PRO A 396 -1.73 14.87 -10.78
C PRO A 396 -2.36 14.92 -9.39
N MET A 397 -1.68 14.37 -8.37
CA MET A 397 -2.15 14.41 -6.98
C MET A 397 -2.05 15.82 -6.39
N LEU A 398 -0.94 16.51 -6.63
CA LEU A 398 -0.74 17.89 -6.16
C LEU A 398 -1.81 18.81 -6.76
N GLN A 399 -2.05 18.73 -8.06
CA GLN A 399 -3.09 19.50 -8.75
C GLN A 399 -4.49 19.18 -8.25
N ALA A 400 -4.80 17.90 -7.96
CA ALA A 400 -6.08 17.52 -7.39
C ALA A 400 -6.30 18.16 -6.00
N LEU A 401 -5.29 18.11 -5.12
CA LEU A 401 -5.32 18.72 -3.78
C LEU A 401 -5.53 20.24 -3.87
N GLN A 402 -4.79 20.92 -4.74
CA GLN A 402 -4.92 22.36 -4.95
C GLN A 402 -6.31 22.72 -5.48
N SER A 403 -6.79 21.99 -6.50
CA SER A 403 -8.10 22.22 -7.11
C SER A 403 -9.23 22.04 -6.09
N ALA A 404 -9.16 21.00 -5.25
CA ALA A 404 -10.14 20.76 -4.20
C ALA A 404 -10.15 21.91 -3.17
N ALA A 405 -8.98 22.34 -2.69
CA ALA A 405 -8.88 23.44 -1.72
C ALA A 405 -9.38 24.77 -2.30
N LEU A 406 -8.95 25.13 -3.52
CA LEU A 406 -9.40 26.34 -4.22
C LEU A 406 -10.91 26.32 -4.52
N SER A 407 -11.52 25.13 -4.60
CA SER A 407 -12.97 24.96 -4.76
C SER A 407 -13.75 24.99 -3.43
N GLY A 408 -13.06 25.24 -2.30
CA GLY A 408 -13.70 25.40 -0.98
C GLY A 408 -13.79 24.12 -0.15
N VAL A 409 -13.16 23.01 -0.57
CA VAL A 409 -13.06 21.78 0.24
C VAL A 409 -12.02 22.00 1.34
N ASP A 410 -12.32 21.60 2.59
CA ASP A 410 -11.35 21.62 3.71
C ASP A 410 -10.33 20.50 3.51
N VAL A 411 -9.20 20.83 2.87
CA VAL A 411 -8.10 19.90 2.61
C VAL A 411 -7.05 20.04 3.71
N ARG A 412 -6.80 18.95 4.46
CA ARG A 412 -5.79 18.93 5.53
C ARG A 412 -4.79 17.82 5.28
N VAL A 413 -3.52 18.15 5.40
CA VAL A 413 -2.40 17.20 5.27
C VAL A 413 -1.58 17.21 6.55
N MET A 414 -1.38 16.03 7.14
CA MET A 414 -0.55 15.87 8.33
C MET A 414 0.71 15.08 7.99
N VAL A 415 1.86 15.65 8.34
CA VAL A 415 3.18 15.06 8.15
C VAL A 415 3.98 15.09 9.46
N PRO A 416 5.06 14.30 9.61
CA PRO A 416 5.92 14.41 10.77
C PRO A 416 6.72 15.72 10.76
N LYS A 417 6.83 16.39 11.92
CA LYS A 417 7.71 17.56 12.09
C LYS A 417 9.18 17.19 11.89
N LYS A 418 9.58 16.01 12.34
CA LYS A 418 10.93 15.44 12.17
C LYS A 418 10.80 14.12 11.42
N ALA A 419 11.33 14.08 10.20
CA ALA A 419 11.38 12.85 9.42
C ALA A 419 12.42 11.86 9.99
N ASP A 420 12.21 10.58 9.73
CA ASP A 420 13.15 9.49 10.06
C ASP A 420 14.39 9.51 9.18
N LEU A 421 14.23 9.89 7.89
CA LEU A 421 15.32 10.11 6.94
C LEU A 421 15.62 11.60 6.82
N SER A 422 16.89 11.98 6.93
CA SER A 422 17.32 13.39 6.99
C SER A 422 16.90 14.22 5.78
N PHE A 423 16.82 13.62 4.59
CA PHE A 423 16.41 14.30 3.35
C PHE A 423 14.89 14.39 3.17
N MET A 424 14.11 13.51 3.82
CA MET A 424 12.65 13.50 3.66
C MET A 424 11.96 14.70 4.28
N GLY A 425 12.49 15.24 5.37
CA GLY A 425 11.96 16.47 5.96
C GLY A 425 11.98 17.66 4.97
N PRO A 426 13.13 18.01 4.40
CA PRO A 426 13.21 19.00 3.33
C PRO A 426 12.41 18.65 2.07
N ALA A 427 12.29 17.36 1.69
CA ALA A 427 11.48 16.90 0.57
C ALA A 427 9.98 17.20 0.80
N ASN A 428 9.40 16.76 1.93
CA ASN A 428 8.02 17.07 2.31
C ASN A 428 7.76 18.58 2.24
N ARG A 429 8.64 19.36 2.86
CA ARG A 429 8.53 20.82 2.95
C ARG A 429 8.66 21.54 1.62
N SER A 430 9.22 20.91 0.60
CA SER A 430 9.39 21.53 -0.72
C SER A 430 8.06 21.79 -1.45
N TYR A 431 6.99 21.11 -1.03
CA TYR A 431 5.64 21.26 -1.60
C TYR A 431 4.74 22.23 -0.80
N PHE A 432 5.15 22.65 0.41
CA PHE A 432 4.27 23.40 1.31
C PHE A 432 3.87 24.76 0.77
N THR A 433 4.77 25.47 0.08
CA THR A 433 4.44 26.80 -0.46
C THR A 433 3.21 26.73 -1.38
N GLU A 434 3.24 25.86 -2.36
CA GLU A 434 2.16 25.69 -3.35
C GLU A 434 0.87 25.20 -2.71
N CYS A 435 0.98 24.36 -1.66
CA CYS A 435 -0.16 23.87 -0.92
C CYS A 435 -0.82 24.97 -0.08
N LEU A 436 -0.02 25.75 0.66
CA LEU A 436 -0.50 26.84 1.50
C LEU A 436 -1.11 27.98 0.67
N GLU A 437 -0.51 28.31 -0.47
CA GLU A 437 -1.05 29.31 -1.41
C GLU A 437 -2.41 28.88 -2.00
N ALA A 438 -2.63 27.57 -2.16
CA ALA A 438 -3.93 27.04 -2.59
C ALA A 438 -4.96 26.92 -1.45
N GLY A 439 -4.59 27.20 -0.21
CA GLY A 439 -5.47 27.07 0.96
C GLY A 439 -5.49 25.70 1.62
N ILE A 440 -4.58 24.80 1.27
CA ILE A 440 -4.40 23.51 1.93
C ILE A 440 -3.79 23.74 3.31
N ARG A 441 -4.40 23.17 4.35
CA ARG A 441 -3.93 23.28 5.74
C ARG A 441 -2.92 22.17 6.04
N ILE A 442 -1.72 22.54 6.44
CA ILE A 442 -0.63 21.60 6.71
C ILE A 442 -0.34 21.55 8.20
N TYR A 443 -0.26 20.33 8.73
CA TYR A 443 0.00 20.04 10.14
C TYR A 443 1.30 19.26 10.29
N GLU A 444 2.29 19.82 11.00
CA GLU A 444 3.51 19.12 11.38
C GLU A 444 3.35 18.50 12.78
N ARG A 445 3.17 17.17 12.83
CA ARG A 445 3.00 16.47 14.09
C ARG A 445 4.32 16.32 14.85
N SER A 446 4.30 16.70 16.13
CA SER A 446 5.40 16.58 17.08
C SER A 446 5.32 15.30 17.93
N GLY A 447 6.36 14.99 18.68
CA GLY A 447 6.41 13.80 19.54
C GLY A 447 6.70 12.52 18.76
N ARG A 448 5.86 11.47 18.90
CA ARG A 448 6.02 10.20 18.18
C ARG A 448 5.93 10.43 16.66
N PHE A 449 6.84 9.81 15.92
CA PHE A 449 6.89 9.93 14.46
C PHE A 449 5.60 9.42 13.82
N ILE A 450 4.84 10.30 13.14
CA ILE A 450 3.63 9.88 12.42
C ILE A 450 4.03 9.12 11.16
N HIS A 451 3.62 7.85 11.10
CA HIS A 451 3.89 6.96 9.97
C HIS A 451 2.61 6.42 9.35
N SER A 452 1.45 6.95 9.75
CA SER A 452 0.14 6.56 9.18
C SER A 452 0.04 6.92 7.70
N LYS A 453 -0.60 6.07 6.94
CA LYS A 453 -0.97 6.28 5.56
C LYS A 453 -2.48 6.09 5.48
N THR A 454 -3.19 7.20 5.66
CA THR A 454 -4.65 7.20 5.70
C THR A 454 -5.22 8.45 5.08
N PHE A 455 -6.38 8.32 4.51
CA PHE A 455 -7.24 9.49 4.31
C PHE A 455 -8.68 9.20 4.72
N VAL A 456 -9.44 10.26 4.97
CA VAL A 456 -10.87 10.21 5.21
C VAL A 456 -11.57 11.39 4.52
N SER A 457 -12.69 11.11 3.86
CA SER A 457 -13.47 12.11 3.11
C SER A 457 -14.96 12.00 3.43
N ASP A 458 -15.60 13.16 3.66
CA ASP A 458 -17.05 13.37 3.66
C ASP A 458 -17.85 12.42 4.55
N ASP A 459 -17.29 12.01 5.70
CA ASP A 459 -17.89 11.08 6.68
C ASP A 459 -18.38 9.75 6.07
N TYR A 460 -17.80 9.30 4.93
CA TYR A 460 -18.20 8.05 4.30
C TYR A 460 -17.06 7.22 3.75
N LEU A 461 -16.06 7.84 3.11
CA LEU A 461 -14.93 7.14 2.52
C LEU A 461 -13.73 7.23 3.46
N SER A 462 -13.13 6.09 3.78
CA SER A 462 -11.82 6.00 4.42
C SER A 462 -10.87 5.12 3.62
N GLU A 463 -9.60 5.45 3.68
CA GLU A 463 -8.52 4.61 3.17
C GLU A 463 -7.49 4.42 4.26
N ILE A 464 -7.05 3.19 4.44
CA ILE A 464 -5.97 2.81 5.36
C ILE A 464 -5.11 1.77 4.65
N GLY A 465 -3.80 2.03 4.56
CA GLY A 465 -2.95 1.13 3.81
C GLY A 465 -1.46 1.25 4.08
N SER A 466 -0.67 0.75 3.14
CA SER A 466 0.78 0.79 3.18
C SER A 466 1.39 1.91 2.34
N ALA A 467 0.64 2.48 1.36
CA ALA A 467 1.15 3.45 0.41
C ALA A 467 1.32 4.86 1.01
N ASN A 468 2.52 5.39 0.95
CA ASN A 468 2.77 6.80 1.24
C ASN A 468 2.23 7.69 0.11
N MET A 469 2.08 9.00 0.39
CA MET A 469 1.75 9.96 -0.65
C MET A 469 3.03 10.46 -1.34
N ASP A 470 3.73 9.53 -1.96
CA ASP A 470 4.97 9.81 -2.68
C ASP A 470 5.02 9.09 -4.04
N PHE A 471 6.01 9.48 -4.85
CA PHE A 471 6.17 8.92 -6.17
C PHE A 471 6.48 7.43 -6.16
N ARG A 472 7.26 6.95 -5.18
CA ARG A 472 7.65 5.53 -5.11
C ARG A 472 6.46 4.65 -4.80
N SER A 473 5.71 4.96 -3.74
CA SER A 473 4.52 4.19 -3.35
C SER A 473 3.47 4.15 -4.45
N PHE A 474 3.32 5.24 -5.21
CA PHE A 474 2.31 5.32 -6.27
C PHE A 474 2.73 4.73 -7.61
N ASN A 475 4.03 4.41 -7.82
CA ASN A 475 4.49 3.98 -9.16
C ASN A 475 5.49 2.83 -9.18
N ILE A 476 6.16 2.54 -8.07
CA ILE A 476 7.34 1.66 -8.05
C ILE A 476 7.19 0.52 -7.05
N ASP A 477 6.68 0.80 -5.86
CA ASP A 477 6.62 -0.18 -4.78
C ASP A 477 5.36 -1.05 -4.89
N TYR A 478 5.43 -2.26 -4.33
CA TYR A 478 4.26 -3.10 -4.12
C TYR A 478 3.54 -2.61 -2.87
N GLU A 479 2.32 -2.16 -3.03
CA GLU A 479 1.51 -1.56 -1.98
C GLU A 479 0.17 -2.26 -1.85
N LEU A 480 -0.52 -2.05 -0.73
CA LEU A 480 -1.87 -2.53 -0.51
C LEU A 480 -2.64 -1.57 0.38
N ASN A 481 -3.74 -1.06 -0.14
CA ASN A 481 -4.64 -0.18 0.58
C ASN A 481 -6.04 -0.79 0.67
N ALA A 482 -6.74 -0.53 1.78
CA ALA A 482 -8.13 -0.88 1.95
C ALA A 482 -8.99 0.39 1.87
N TYR A 483 -9.93 0.40 0.93
CA TYR A 483 -10.95 1.43 0.81
C TYR A 483 -12.20 0.96 1.56
N ILE A 484 -12.68 1.78 2.48
CA ILE A 484 -13.77 1.46 3.41
C ILE A 484 -14.91 2.44 3.15
N TYR A 485 -16.06 1.93 2.72
CA TYR A 485 -17.26 2.69 2.39
C TYR A 485 -18.24 2.54 3.56
N ASP A 486 -17.96 3.24 4.69
CA ASP A 486 -18.72 3.09 5.93
C ASP A 486 -18.66 4.39 6.76
N ILE A 487 -19.82 4.88 7.19
CA ILE A 487 -19.94 6.13 7.95
C ILE A 487 -19.22 6.03 9.30
N THR A 488 -19.39 4.92 10.01
CA THR A 488 -18.79 4.74 11.34
C THR A 488 -17.27 4.69 11.25
N ALA A 489 -16.72 3.94 10.28
CA ALA A 489 -15.29 3.87 10.04
C ALA A 489 -14.71 5.24 9.66
N ALA A 490 -15.42 5.99 8.80
CA ALA A 490 -15.00 7.33 8.41
C ALA A 490 -15.00 8.32 9.59
N LYS A 491 -16.05 8.31 10.42
CA LYS A 491 -16.11 9.14 11.64
C LYS A 491 -14.99 8.79 12.63
N VAL A 492 -14.67 7.51 12.81
CA VAL A 492 -13.56 7.05 13.66
C VAL A 492 -12.22 7.54 13.09
N ASN A 493 -11.98 7.35 11.80
CA ASN A 493 -10.73 7.78 11.16
C ASN A 493 -10.57 9.32 11.21
N LYS A 494 -11.65 10.07 10.99
CA LYS A 494 -11.68 11.53 11.18
C LYS A 494 -11.34 11.93 12.62
N ALA A 495 -11.95 11.28 13.60
CA ALA A 495 -11.69 11.57 15.01
C ALA A 495 -10.23 11.26 15.41
N ILE A 496 -9.65 10.19 14.86
CA ILE A 496 -8.22 9.86 15.00
C ILE A 496 -7.35 11.00 14.43
N PHE A 497 -7.66 11.48 13.21
CA PHE A 497 -6.97 12.61 12.60
C PHE A 497 -7.04 13.88 13.46
N MET A 498 -8.25 14.24 13.90
CA MET A 498 -8.47 15.42 14.76
C MET A 498 -7.70 15.31 16.08
N LYS A 499 -7.60 14.11 16.63
CA LYS A 499 -6.82 13.88 17.86
C LYS A 499 -5.33 14.02 17.62
N ASP A 500 -4.80 13.51 16.51
CA ASP A 500 -3.40 13.71 16.14
C ASP A 500 -3.07 15.19 15.86
N MET A 501 -4.04 16.00 15.45
CA MET A 501 -3.89 17.45 15.28
C MET A 501 -3.56 18.17 16.61
N GLU A 502 -4.07 17.70 17.75
CA GLU A 502 -3.76 18.29 19.07
C GLU A 502 -2.24 18.23 19.39
N ALA A 503 -1.50 17.27 18.82
CA ALA A 503 -0.05 17.17 18.94
C ALA A 503 0.71 17.79 17.76
N SER A 504 0.00 18.52 16.90
CA SER A 504 0.54 19.07 15.66
C SER A 504 0.62 20.60 15.73
N HIS A 505 1.55 21.15 14.98
CA HIS A 505 1.62 22.58 14.70
C HIS A 505 1.07 22.83 13.29
N GLU A 506 0.12 23.73 13.18
CA GLU A 506 -0.37 24.18 11.87
C GLU A 506 0.64 25.16 11.25
N VAL A 507 1.05 24.88 10.04
CA VAL A 507 2.01 25.73 9.30
C VAL A 507 1.23 26.83 8.63
N THR A 508 1.51 28.08 8.99
CA THR A 508 0.87 29.26 8.36
C THR A 508 1.68 29.71 7.13
N LEU A 509 1.02 30.34 6.18
CA LEU A 509 1.70 30.92 5.00
C LEU A 509 2.66 32.04 5.40
N GLU A 510 2.31 32.82 6.42
CA GLU A 510 3.13 33.91 6.94
C GLU A 510 4.46 33.39 7.51
N ASP A 511 4.41 32.47 8.47
CA ASP A 511 5.61 31.84 9.04
C ASP A 511 6.42 31.12 7.97
N TRP A 512 5.72 30.51 7.01
CA TRP A 512 6.34 29.76 5.94
C TRP A 512 7.12 30.66 4.97
N THR A 513 6.62 31.82 4.62
CA THR A 513 7.28 32.77 3.74
C THR A 513 8.43 33.52 4.40
N ALA A 514 8.41 33.69 5.72
CA ALA A 514 9.47 34.35 6.50
C ALA A 514 10.78 33.54 6.65
N ARG A 515 10.80 32.28 6.20
CA ARG A 515 11.97 31.39 6.32
C ARG A 515 13.20 31.92 5.58
N PRO A 516 14.43 31.59 6.07
CA PRO A 516 15.69 31.98 5.43
C PRO A 516 15.80 31.42 4.00
N TRP A 517 16.43 32.17 3.11
CA TRP A 517 16.59 31.82 1.69
C TRP A 517 17.30 30.48 1.47
N TYR A 518 18.29 30.12 2.32
CA TYR A 518 19.05 28.87 2.18
C TYR A 518 18.17 27.64 2.41
N GLN A 519 17.18 27.70 3.32
CA GLN A 519 16.21 26.61 3.50
C GLN A 519 15.35 26.45 2.25
N LYS A 520 14.88 27.55 1.67
CA LYS A 520 14.10 27.55 0.42
C LYS A 520 14.93 26.95 -0.72
N PHE A 521 16.22 27.30 -0.81
CA PHE A 521 17.14 26.78 -1.82
C PHE A 521 17.33 25.25 -1.68
N VAL A 522 17.66 24.78 -0.47
CA VAL A 522 17.83 23.33 -0.20
C VAL A 522 16.58 22.55 -0.57
N GLN A 523 15.40 23.03 -0.21
CA GLN A 523 14.13 22.39 -0.54
C GLN A 523 13.89 22.31 -2.05
N LYS A 524 14.18 23.40 -2.80
CA LYS A 524 14.06 23.40 -4.27
C LYS A 524 15.06 22.42 -4.92
N VAL A 525 16.29 22.34 -4.40
CA VAL A 525 17.28 21.38 -4.90
C VAL A 525 16.81 19.94 -4.64
N ILE A 526 16.33 19.63 -3.43
CA ILE A 526 15.84 18.28 -3.11
C ILE A 526 14.63 17.93 -3.98
N ARG A 527 13.75 18.88 -4.27
CA ARG A 527 12.59 18.66 -5.14
C ARG A 527 12.98 18.16 -6.54
N LEU A 528 14.15 18.51 -7.05
CA LEU A 528 14.62 17.98 -8.35
C LEU A 528 14.81 16.45 -8.32
N PHE A 529 15.03 15.89 -7.13
CA PHE A 529 15.18 14.47 -6.92
C PHE A 529 13.87 13.77 -6.47
N ALA A 530 12.78 14.52 -6.35
CA ALA A 530 11.48 13.98 -5.94
C ALA A 530 11.04 12.72 -6.71
N PRO A 531 11.28 12.57 -8.03
CA PRO A 531 10.94 11.36 -8.77
C PRO A 531 11.77 10.13 -8.41
N LEU A 532 12.81 10.30 -7.60
CA LEU A 532 13.71 9.22 -7.12
C LEU A 532 13.46 8.87 -5.63
N LEU A 533 12.65 9.71 -4.93
CA LEU A 533 12.37 9.60 -3.50
C LEU A 533 11.13 8.78 -3.19
#